data_c8b241bc7abc598330985cac492a9900
#
_entry.id   c8b241bc7abc598330985cac492a9900
#
_cell.length_a   1.000
_cell.length_b   1.000
_cell.length_c   1.000
_cell.angle_alpha   90.00
_cell.angle_beta   90.00
_cell.angle_gamma   90.00
#
_symmetry.space_group_name_H-M   'P 1'
#
loop_
_entity.id
_entity.type
_entity.pdbx_description
1 polymer ?
#
loop_
_entity_poly.entity_id
_entity_poly.type
_entity_poly.pdbx_seq_one_letter_code
_entity_poly.pdbx_strand_id
1 'polypeptide(L)'
;ADSGRLNALKTKQTSTNSAISTLSDISSSLGSLQSAVDALSTAGGVGSFAGTSSSSAIAISVAGNAQPGAYSMNVTQLAKAQRTYSGTYAAANTAVGQSGTLSIQVGTGTAASINIAGGDTLDQIASKINSAGARVSASVFYDGSNYRLQISGLDTGKDNALTFTQSGLDLGLNLAANTVQKAQNSIVNIDGFDVQRSTNQVVGAIQGVTLALTATTSAPVDVTVAADSQSLATKIQSIVTAYNSVLSKINTAAGKGTTKAANSELASDSTLRGISNRLSSALQTLTGSGKYNSLGSVGLSLQRDGTLALDQTKLKAAVTADPSAVTALFAGTSGNTGVMASLSSAIKVYNQTGTGLLTQHQTDLQNRVKTMTDSVNREQDRLDRYQTLLQKQFSAMDTNVTSNNSDMSYLSKLYSSG
;
A
#
# COMPACT_ATOMS: atom_id res chain seq x y z
N ALA A 1 -52.37 -18.43 -12.68
CA ALA A 1 -52.03 -19.22 -11.47
C ALA A 1 -50.71 -19.93 -11.60
N ASP A 2 -50.41 -20.52 -12.77
CA ASP A 2 -49.20 -21.37 -12.98
C ASP A 2 -47.86 -20.64 -13.00
N SER A 3 -47.82 -19.36 -13.40
CA SER A 3 -46.58 -18.54 -13.35
C SER A 3 -46.22 -18.05 -11.96
N GLY A 4 -47.11 -18.18 -10.99
CA GLY A 4 -46.87 -17.65 -9.61
C GLY A 4 -45.69 -18.32 -8.91
N ARG A 5 -45.55 -19.65 -9.06
CA ARG A 5 -44.46 -20.41 -8.47
C ARG A 5 -43.10 -20.06 -9.10
N LEU A 6 -43.07 -19.90 -10.41
CA LEU A 6 -41.88 -19.48 -11.14
C LEU A 6 -41.41 -18.07 -10.68
N ASN A 7 -42.36 -17.16 -10.59
CA ASN A 7 -42.06 -15.79 -10.12
C ASN A 7 -41.57 -15.76 -8.67
N ALA A 8 -42.18 -16.54 -7.78
CA ALA A 8 -41.72 -16.68 -6.40
C ALA A 8 -40.29 -17.24 -6.30
N LEU A 9 -39.95 -18.26 -7.12
CA LEU A 9 -38.58 -18.80 -7.18
C LEU A 9 -37.58 -17.77 -7.70
N LYS A 10 -37.91 -17.05 -8.79
CA LYS A 10 -37.07 -15.96 -9.32
C LYS A 10 -36.86 -14.83 -8.33
N THR A 11 -37.91 -14.41 -7.63
CA THR A 11 -37.82 -13.38 -6.58
C THR A 11 -36.90 -13.82 -5.45
N LYS A 12 -37.03 -15.07 -4.98
CA LYS A 12 -36.18 -15.62 -3.93
C LYS A 12 -34.71 -15.76 -4.38
N GLN A 13 -34.48 -16.17 -5.63
CA GLN A 13 -33.16 -16.22 -6.23
C GLN A 13 -32.50 -14.82 -6.27
N THR A 14 -33.25 -13.80 -6.70
CA THR A 14 -32.79 -12.41 -6.71
C THR A 14 -32.45 -11.91 -5.31
N SER A 15 -33.31 -12.18 -4.32
CA SER A 15 -33.06 -11.82 -2.92
C SER A 15 -31.81 -12.51 -2.36
N THR A 16 -31.62 -13.81 -2.68
CA THR A 16 -30.42 -14.55 -2.23
C THR A 16 -29.15 -14.03 -2.91
N ASN A 17 -29.20 -13.68 -4.21
CA ASN A 17 -28.05 -13.04 -4.90
C ASN A 17 -27.70 -11.68 -4.29
N SER A 18 -28.72 -10.87 -3.94
CA SER A 18 -28.52 -9.62 -3.24
C SER A 18 -27.88 -9.82 -1.84
N ALA A 19 -28.29 -10.89 -1.13
CA ALA A 19 -27.65 -11.27 0.13
C ALA A 19 -26.16 -11.60 -0.04
N ILE A 20 -25.80 -12.38 -1.08
CA ILE A 20 -24.40 -12.71 -1.40
C ILE A 20 -23.59 -11.43 -1.66
N SER A 21 -24.11 -10.50 -2.47
CA SER A 21 -23.44 -9.21 -2.72
C SER A 21 -23.24 -8.42 -1.44
N THR A 22 -24.26 -8.35 -0.59
CA THR A 22 -24.19 -7.65 0.71
C THR A 22 -23.13 -8.28 1.63
N LEU A 23 -23.06 -9.60 1.70
CA LEU A 23 -22.01 -10.30 2.48
C LEU A 23 -20.61 -10.05 1.89
N SER A 24 -20.48 -9.94 0.56
CA SER A 24 -19.22 -9.56 -0.09
C SER A 24 -18.78 -8.16 0.28
N ASP A 25 -19.70 -7.20 0.34
CA ASP A 25 -19.45 -5.82 0.75
C ASP A 25 -19.04 -5.72 2.23
N ILE A 26 -19.63 -6.55 3.10
CA ILE A 26 -19.25 -6.67 4.50
C ILE A 26 -17.84 -7.29 4.62
N SER A 27 -17.56 -8.35 3.85
CA SER A 27 -16.24 -8.99 3.81
C SER A 27 -15.14 -8.01 3.38
N SER A 28 -15.39 -7.21 2.34
CA SER A 28 -14.48 -6.16 1.87
C SER A 28 -14.23 -5.10 2.95
N SER A 29 -15.28 -4.71 3.68
CA SER A 29 -15.16 -3.74 4.78
C SER A 29 -14.39 -4.31 5.97
N LEU A 30 -14.58 -5.60 6.28
CA LEU A 30 -13.77 -6.32 7.27
C LEU A 30 -12.30 -6.41 6.85
N GLY A 31 -12.02 -6.59 5.55
CA GLY A 31 -10.67 -6.53 4.99
C GLY A 31 -10.01 -5.16 5.17
N SER A 32 -10.76 -4.09 4.94
CA SER A 32 -10.29 -2.71 5.19
C SER A 32 -10.02 -2.46 6.67
N LEU A 33 -10.90 -2.93 7.55
CA LEU A 33 -10.70 -2.87 9.01
C LEU A 33 -9.47 -3.70 9.42
N GLN A 34 -9.31 -4.90 8.88
CA GLN A 34 -8.13 -5.75 9.14
C GLN A 34 -6.84 -5.02 8.80
N SER A 35 -6.76 -4.41 7.62
CA SER A 35 -5.57 -3.66 7.19
C SER A 35 -5.26 -2.47 8.10
N ALA A 36 -6.28 -1.72 8.53
CA ALA A 36 -6.11 -0.60 9.46
C ALA A 36 -5.64 -1.07 10.85
N VAL A 37 -6.17 -2.20 11.33
CA VAL A 37 -5.79 -2.81 12.62
C VAL A 37 -4.38 -3.36 12.58
N ASP A 38 -4.01 -4.07 11.51
CA ASP A 38 -2.68 -4.66 11.34
C ASP A 38 -1.59 -3.58 11.30
N ALA A 39 -1.88 -2.39 10.78
CA ALA A 39 -0.98 -1.24 10.80
C ALA A 39 -0.61 -0.77 12.23
N LEU A 40 -1.42 -1.07 13.24
CA LEU A 40 -1.20 -0.74 14.64
C LEU A 40 -0.94 -1.97 15.53
N SER A 41 -0.77 -3.15 14.95
CA SER A 41 -0.55 -4.41 15.69
C SER A 41 0.89 -4.59 16.18
N THR A 42 1.82 -3.74 15.76
CA THR A 42 3.23 -3.77 16.15
C THR A 42 3.65 -2.47 16.83
N ALA A 43 4.67 -2.56 17.68
CA ALA A 43 5.22 -1.38 18.35
C ALA A 43 5.66 -0.29 17.36
N GLY A 44 6.31 -0.67 16.24
CA GLY A 44 6.71 0.26 15.18
C GLY A 44 5.54 0.88 14.42
N GLY A 45 4.38 0.21 14.37
CA GLY A 45 3.16 0.75 13.78
C GLY A 45 2.48 1.80 14.64
N VAL A 46 2.47 1.59 15.97
CA VAL A 46 1.90 2.50 16.98
C VAL A 46 2.87 3.64 17.30
N GLY A 47 4.14 3.29 17.55
CA GLY A 47 5.20 4.26 17.87
C GLY A 47 5.47 5.16 16.66
N SER A 48 4.71 6.22 16.52
CA SER A 48 4.96 7.26 15.53
C SER A 48 5.77 8.35 16.19
N PHE A 49 6.98 8.58 15.67
CA PHE A 49 7.80 9.74 16.03
C PHE A 49 7.94 10.63 14.81
N ALA A 50 7.86 11.91 15.01
CA ALA A 50 8.15 12.93 14.00
C ALA A 50 9.45 13.62 14.33
N GLY A 51 10.26 13.85 13.29
CA GLY A 51 11.43 14.69 13.37
C GLY A 51 11.15 16.05 12.76
N THR A 52 11.55 17.10 13.44
CA THR A 52 11.52 18.45 12.89
C THR A 52 12.93 19.02 12.86
N SER A 53 13.23 19.82 11.86
CA SER A 53 14.49 20.54 11.71
C SER A 53 14.19 22.03 11.52
N SER A 54 14.94 22.90 12.20
CA SER A 54 14.82 24.35 12.05
C SER A 54 15.39 24.87 10.72
N SER A 55 16.01 24.00 9.90
CA SER A 55 16.60 24.35 8.62
C SER A 55 16.37 23.26 7.57
N SER A 56 16.12 23.66 6.33
CA SER A 56 16.06 22.74 5.18
C SER A 56 17.39 22.09 4.81
N ALA A 57 18.51 22.55 5.40
CA ALA A 57 19.83 21.94 5.20
C ALA A 57 19.92 20.52 5.77
N ILE A 58 19.06 20.17 6.72
CA ILE A 58 18.97 18.83 7.31
C ILE A 58 17.52 18.36 7.20
N ALA A 59 17.26 17.38 6.32
CA ALA A 59 16.00 16.66 6.33
C ALA A 59 16.11 15.45 7.27
N ILE A 60 15.05 15.17 8.02
CA ILE A 60 15.03 14.10 9.03
C ILE A 60 13.97 13.07 8.70
N SER A 61 14.31 11.80 8.82
CA SER A 61 13.39 10.66 8.79
C SER A 61 13.53 9.89 10.09
N VAL A 62 12.39 9.54 10.71
CA VAL A 62 12.35 8.91 12.03
C VAL A 62 11.62 7.57 11.93
N ALA A 63 12.24 6.53 12.45
CA ALA A 63 11.66 5.19 12.55
C ALA A 63 10.90 5.01 13.88
N GLY A 64 10.02 4.02 13.94
CA GLY A 64 9.19 3.76 15.12
C GLY A 64 9.93 3.32 16.40
N ASN A 65 11.24 3.03 16.30
CA ASN A 65 12.10 2.69 17.43
C ASN A 65 12.98 3.86 17.90
N ALA A 66 12.75 5.08 17.37
CA ALA A 66 13.44 6.27 17.81
C ALA A 66 13.07 6.64 19.24
N GLN A 67 13.96 7.43 19.88
CA GLN A 67 13.69 7.99 21.20
C GLN A 67 13.49 9.52 21.08
N PRO A 68 12.56 10.10 21.83
CA PRO A 68 12.42 11.55 21.92
C PRO A 68 13.72 12.23 22.34
N GLY A 69 14.05 13.34 21.69
CA GLY A 69 15.25 14.09 22.00
C GLY A 69 15.32 15.38 21.18
N ALA A 70 16.14 16.32 21.64
CA ALA A 70 16.49 17.53 20.92
C ALA A 70 18.01 17.57 20.75
N TYR A 71 18.46 17.90 19.54
CA TYR A 71 19.87 17.87 19.15
C TYR A 71 20.22 19.19 18.45
N SER A 72 21.39 19.71 18.77
CA SER A 72 21.99 20.88 18.07
C SER A 72 22.95 20.34 17.00
N MET A 73 22.74 20.68 15.76
CA MET A 73 23.51 20.11 14.64
C MET A 73 24.12 21.22 13.78
N ASN A 74 25.35 20.99 13.28
CA ASN A 74 26.00 21.86 12.32
C ASN A 74 26.63 21.04 11.20
N VAL A 75 26.20 21.25 9.94
CA VAL A 75 26.75 20.60 8.76
C VAL A 75 27.95 21.41 8.26
N THR A 76 29.16 20.96 8.56
CA THR A 76 30.38 21.62 8.16
C THR A 76 30.83 21.24 6.75
N GLN A 77 30.50 20.01 6.29
CA GLN A 77 30.90 19.52 5.00
C GLN A 77 29.87 18.54 4.43
N LEU A 78 29.63 18.64 3.11
CA LEU A 78 28.86 17.61 2.37
C LEU A 78 29.81 16.59 1.75
N ALA A 79 29.34 15.34 1.65
CA ALA A 79 30.02 14.32 0.88
C ALA A 79 29.95 14.65 -0.61
N LYS A 80 31.09 14.51 -1.29
CA LYS A 80 31.22 14.74 -2.74
C LYS A 80 31.96 13.58 -3.39
N ALA A 81 31.60 13.29 -4.64
CA ALA A 81 32.39 12.41 -5.50
C ALA A 81 33.54 13.17 -6.15
N GLN A 82 34.60 12.49 -6.50
CA GLN A 82 35.67 13.11 -7.24
C GLN A 82 35.27 13.44 -8.68
N ARG A 83 35.75 14.58 -9.18
CA ARG A 83 35.63 15.00 -10.57
C ARG A 83 37.00 15.46 -11.09
N THR A 84 37.46 14.79 -12.11
CA THR A 84 38.75 15.04 -12.72
C THR A 84 38.57 15.26 -14.22
N TYR A 85 39.35 16.19 -14.77
CA TYR A 85 39.39 16.47 -16.22
C TYR A 85 40.69 16.03 -16.83
N SER A 86 40.68 15.76 -18.13
CA SER A 86 41.87 15.58 -18.92
C SER A 86 42.58 16.93 -19.20
N GLY A 87 43.71 16.88 -19.84
CA GLY A 87 44.26 18.00 -20.59
C GLY A 87 43.31 18.55 -21.65
N THR A 88 43.68 19.66 -22.31
CA THR A 88 42.87 20.32 -23.31
C THR A 88 43.07 19.74 -24.71
N TYR A 89 41.97 19.70 -25.47
CA TYR A 89 41.93 19.29 -26.88
C TYR A 89 41.15 20.32 -27.70
N ALA A 90 41.62 20.59 -28.93
CA ALA A 90 40.98 21.59 -29.77
C ALA A 90 39.58 21.18 -30.28
N ALA A 91 39.34 19.85 -30.39
CA ALA A 91 38.05 19.31 -30.83
C ALA A 91 37.75 17.97 -30.15
N ALA A 92 36.47 17.67 -29.92
CA ALA A 92 36.00 16.43 -29.29
C ALA A 92 36.15 15.20 -30.21
N ASN A 93 36.01 15.42 -31.51
CA ASN A 93 35.96 14.41 -32.57
C ASN A 93 37.29 14.21 -33.29
N THR A 94 38.37 14.84 -32.83
CA THR A 94 39.73 14.61 -33.36
C THR A 94 40.41 13.54 -32.52
N ALA A 95 41.17 12.69 -33.20
CA ALA A 95 41.99 11.64 -32.57
C ALA A 95 42.94 12.24 -31.54
N VAL A 96 43.04 11.62 -30.36
CA VAL A 96 43.94 12.10 -29.27
C VAL A 96 45.42 11.91 -29.59
N GLY A 97 45.74 11.12 -30.62
CA GLY A 97 47.13 10.90 -31.09
C GLY A 97 48.01 10.08 -30.14
N GLN A 98 47.48 9.54 -29.09
CA GLN A 98 48.19 8.76 -28.07
C GLN A 98 47.53 7.39 -27.93
N SER A 99 48.36 6.33 -27.79
CA SER A 99 47.86 4.97 -27.57
C SER A 99 48.49 4.36 -26.32
N GLY A 100 47.69 3.59 -25.59
CA GLY A 100 48.14 2.96 -24.36
C GLY A 100 46.99 2.45 -23.53
N THR A 101 47.24 2.24 -22.25
CA THR A 101 46.23 1.74 -21.31
C THR A 101 45.96 2.77 -20.21
N LEU A 102 44.72 3.12 -20.03
CA LEU A 102 44.21 3.86 -18.89
C LEU A 102 43.58 2.88 -17.88
N SER A 103 44.09 2.86 -16.67
CA SER A 103 43.51 2.09 -15.56
C SER A 103 42.84 3.07 -14.58
N ILE A 104 41.60 2.80 -14.24
CA ILE A 104 40.80 3.62 -13.30
C ILE A 104 40.46 2.74 -12.11
N GLN A 105 40.81 3.20 -10.91
CA GLN A 105 40.51 2.53 -9.66
C GLN A 105 39.67 3.49 -8.78
N VAL A 106 38.62 2.97 -8.18
CA VAL A 106 37.78 3.68 -7.20
C VAL A 106 38.14 3.16 -5.82
N GLY A 107 38.68 4.03 -4.99
CA GLY A 107 39.15 3.66 -3.65
C GLY A 107 40.12 2.49 -3.65
N THR A 108 39.78 1.43 -2.91
CA THR A 108 40.53 0.17 -2.84
C THR A 108 39.97 -0.94 -3.72
N GLY A 109 38.98 -0.61 -4.58
CA GLY A 109 38.33 -1.57 -5.47
C GLY A 109 39.24 -2.08 -6.60
N THR A 110 38.72 -2.99 -7.40
CA THR A 110 39.45 -3.50 -8.57
C THR A 110 39.59 -2.41 -9.63
N ALA A 111 40.78 -2.22 -10.15
CA ALA A 111 41.05 -1.29 -11.23
C ALA A 111 40.46 -1.81 -12.55
N ALA A 112 39.73 -0.96 -13.26
CA ALA A 112 39.27 -1.25 -14.63
C ALA A 112 40.28 -0.74 -15.64
N SER A 113 40.69 -1.60 -16.58
CA SER A 113 41.71 -1.32 -17.59
C SER A 113 41.08 -1.05 -18.95
N ILE A 114 41.37 0.11 -19.53
CA ILE A 114 40.77 0.60 -20.78
C ILE A 114 41.87 0.81 -21.81
N ASN A 115 41.81 0.09 -22.94
CA ASN A 115 42.74 0.27 -24.05
C ASN A 115 42.31 1.45 -24.93
N ILE A 116 43.20 2.42 -25.07
CA ILE A 116 43.04 3.61 -25.91
C ILE A 116 43.96 3.48 -27.10
N ALA A 117 43.38 3.60 -28.29
CA ALA A 117 44.12 3.64 -29.56
C ALA A 117 44.41 5.10 -29.94
N GLY A 118 45.52 5.31 -30.67
CA GLY A 118 45.89 6.65 -31.11
C GLY A 118 44.85 7.35 -32.00
N GLY A 119 43.99 6.58 -32.65
CA GLY A 119 42.84 7.07 -33.42
C GLY A 119 41.58 7.37 -32.64
N ASP A 120 41.53 7.06 -31.34
CA ASP A 120 40.34 7.29 -30.52
C ASP A 120 40.10 8.81 -30.32
N THR A 121 38.88 9.22 -30.43
CA THR A 121 38.41 10.57 -30.07
C THR A 121 38.04 10.63 -28.59
N LEU A 122 37.83 11.84 -28.02
CA LEU A 122 37.40 11.99 -26.64
C LEU A 122 36.03 11.30 -26.39
N ASP A 123 35.10 11.35 -27.37
CA ASP A 123 33.81 10.68 -27.27
C ASP A 123 33.92 9.16 -27.22
N GLN A 124 34.83 8.61 -28.02
CA GLN A 124 35.10 7.16 -28.01
C GLN A 124 35.77 6.73 -26.70
N ILE A 125 36.71 7.53 -26.16
CA ILE A 125 37.35 7.27 -24.88
C ILE A 125 36.31 7.33 -23.76
N ALA A 126 35.42 8.33 -23.74
CA ALA A 126 34.32 8.42 -22.75
C ALA A 126 33.43 7.18 -22.82
N SER A 127 33.08 6.74 -24.02
CA SER A 127 32.24 5.53 -24.21
C SER A 127 32.95 4.26 -23.72
N LYS A 128 34.26 4.11 -23.98
CA LYS A 128 35.05 2.98 -23.47
C LYS A 128 35.12 2.97 -21.94
N ILE A 129 35.31 4.14 -21.30
CA ILE A 129 35.33 4.28 -19.83
C ILE A 129 33.97 3.90 -19.23
N ASN A 130 32.89 4.41 -19.81
CA ASN A 130 31.52 4.11 -19.32
C ASN A 130 31.17 2.62 -19.45
N SER A 131 31.74 1.93 -20.45
CA SER A 131 31.52 0.50 -20.68
C SER A 131 32.45 -0.39 -19.84
N ALA A 132 33.50 0.17 -19.21
CA ALA A 132 34.47 -0.59 -18.44
C ALA A 132 34.01 -1.03 -17.04
N GLY A 133 32.86 -0.61 -16.58
CA GLY A 133 32.27 -0.99 -15.27
C GLY A 133 32.99 -0.41 -14.03
N ALA A 134 33.79 0.62 -14.19
CA ALA A 134 34.64 1.21 -13.13
C ALA A 134 33.89 2.08 -12.11
N ARG A 135 32.55 2.06 -12.03
CA ARG A 135 31.71 2.96 -11.17
C ARG A 135 32.06 4.44 -11.31
N VAL A 136 32.38 4.85 -12.53
CA VAL A 136 32.61 6.24 -12.94
C VAL A 136 31.69 6.59 -14.10
N SER A 137 31.49 7.88 -14.33
CA SER A 137 30.86 8.41 -15.52
C SER A 137 31.86 9.30 -16.24
N ALA A 138 32.07 9.06 -17.54
CA ALA A 138 32.91 9.86 -18.41
C ALA A 138 32.07 10.58 -19.46
N SER A 139 32.38 11.85 -19.73
CA SER A 139 31.77 12.67 -20.76
C SER A 139 32.73 13.68 -21.31
N VAL A 140 32.44 14.21 -22.49
CA VAL A 140 33.23 15.31 -23.05
C VAL A 140 32.62 16.64 -22.58
N PHE A 141 33.46 17.55 -22.10
CA PHE A 141 33.10 18.87 -21.60
C PHE A 141 33.81 19.94 -22.43
N TYR A 142 33.06 20.96 -22.85
CA TYR A 142 33.60 22.15 -23.51
C TYR A 142 33.73 23.28 -22.48
N ASP A 143 34.94 23.81 -22.27
CA ASP A 143 35.20 24.83 -21.24
C ASP A 143 35.05 26.27 -21.74
N GLY A 144 34.49 26.45 -22.93
CA GLY A 144 34.33 27.74 -23.60
C GLY A 144 35.42 28.02 -24.62
N SER A 145 36.54 27.26 -24.64
CA SER A 145 37.65 27.38 -25.56
C SER A 145 38.15 26.04 -26.07
N ASN A 146 38.17 25.02 -25.22
CA ASN A 146 38.71 23.69 -25.51
C ASN A 146 37.80 22.59 -25.00
N TYR A 147 37.99 21.40 -25.52
CA TYR A 147 37.33 20.18 -25.07
C TYR A 147 38.22 19.41 -24.06
N ARG A 148 37.58 18.80 -23.08
CA ARG A 148 38.23 17.93 -22.08
C ARG A 148 37.40 16.69 -21.84
N LEU A 149 38.04 15.59 -21.52
CA LEU A 149 37.37 14.43 -20.97
C LEU A 149 37.12 14.69 -19.48
N GLN A 150 35.87 14.68 -19.05
CA GLN A 150 35.48 14.72 -17.64
C GLN A 150 35.24 13.31 -17.16
N ILE A 151 35.83 12.95 -16.01
CA ILE A 151 35.58 11.67 -15.32
C ILE A 151 35.09 11.99 -13.90
N SER A 152 33.90 11.51 -13.56
CA SER A 152 33.27 11.69 -12.25
C SER A 152 33.04 10.33 -11.59
N GLY A 153 33.38 10.20 -10.31
CA GLY A 153 32.96 9.06 -9.51
C GLY A 153 31.44 9.03 -9.36
N LEU A 154 30.85 7.84 -9.32
CA LEU A 154 29.42 7.67 -9.02
C LEU A 154 29.16 7.69 -7.52
N ASP A 155 30.15 7.36 -6.71
CA ASP A 155 30.05 7.30 -5.26
C ASP A 155 30.76 8.49 -4.62
N THR A 156 30.14 9.06 -3.59
CA THR A 156 30.71 10.10 -2.75
C THR A 156 31.61 9.51 -1.65
N GLY A 157 32.39 10.34 -0.98
CA GLY A 157 33.21 9.93 0.15
C GLY A 157 34.70 9.78 -0.18
N LYS A 158 35.56 10.12 0.79
CA LYS A 158 37.02 10.13 0.62
C LYS A 158 37.58 8.77 0.20
N ASP A 159 36.97 7.68 0.66
CA ASP A 159 37.43 6.30 0.38
C ASP A 159 37.05 5.86 -1.03
N ASN A 160 36.25 6.66 -1.78
CA ASN A 160 35.92 6.45 -3.20
C ASN A 160 36.68 7.41 -4.12
N ALA A 161 37.84 7.88 -3.69
CA ALA A 161 38.71 8.69 -4.53
C ALA A 161 39.17 7.91 -5.78
N LEU A 162 39.21 8.59 -6.92
CA LEU A 162 39.65 8.01 -8.19
C LEU A 162 41.17 8.07 -8.28
N THR A 163 41.76 6.93 -8.62
CA THR A 163 43.18 6.82 -8.96
C THR A 163 43.30 6.43 -10.44
N PHE A 164 44.13 7.18 -11.18
CA PHE A 164 44.38 6.94 -12.59
C PHE A 164 45.81 6.45 -12.77
N THR A 165 45.99 5.32 -13.46
CA THR A 165 47.28 4.86 -13.92
C THR A 165 47.28 4.87 -15.43
N GLN A 166 48.25 5.56 -16.03
CA GLN A 166 48.36 5.74 -17.46
C GLN A 166 49.70 5.11 -17.94
N SER A 167 49.64 4.25 -18.95
CA SER A 167 50.82 3.56 -19.52
C SER A 167 50.79 3.70 -21.04
N GLY A 168 51.85 4.27 -21.59
CA GLY A 168 51.98 4.57 -23.02
C GLY A 168 51.20 5.81 -23.50
N LEU A 169 50.44 6.44 -22.63
CA LEU A 169 49.67 7.67 -22.93
C LEU A 169 49.66 8.60 -21.70
N ASP A 170 49.44 9.87 -21.91
CA ASP A 170 49.19 10.86 -20.85
C ASP A 170 48.00 11.77 -21.25
N LEU A 171 46.85 11.54 -20.62
CA LEU A 171 45.65 12.37 -20.79
C LEU A 171 45.60 13.53 -19.78
N GLY A 172 46.60 13.70 -18.93
CA GLY A 172 46.68 14.73 -17.92
C GLY A 172 45.77 14.46 -16.68
N LEU A 173 45.26 13.23 -16.53
CA LEU A 173 44.31 12.90 -15.43
C LEU A 173 44.98 12.89 -14.05
N ASN A 174 46.30 12.74 -13.97
CA ASN A 174 47.06 12.75 -12.72
C ASN A 174 47.51 14.12 -12.27
N LEU A 175 47.27 15.16 -13.08
CA LEU A 175 47.60 16.52 -12.68
C LEU A 175 46.60 17.02 -11.59
N ALA A 176 47.17 17.44 -10.46
CA ALA A 176 46.35 17.92 -9.32
C ALA A 176 45.41 19.09 -9.70
N ALA A 177 45.87 19.97 -10.63
CA ALA A 177 45.08 21.08 -11.14
C ALA A 177 43.84 20.63 -11.95
N ASN A 178 43.85 19.42 -12.48
CA ASN A 178 42.75 18.84 -13.25
C ASN A 178 41.71 18.15 -12.37
N THR A 179 41.98 17.93 -11.08
CA THR A 179 41.00 17.45 -10.10
C THR A 179 40.27 18.64 -9.46
N VAL A 180 39.20 19.10 -10.09
CA VAL A 180 38.42 20.27 -9.65
C VAL A 180 37.54 20.00 -8.45
N GLN A 181 37.22 18.75 -8.18
CA GLN A 181 36.50 18.30 -7.01
C GLN A 181 37.11 17.02 -6.48
N LYS A 182 37.61 17.06 -5.24
CA LYS A 182 38.08 15.88 -4.52
C LYS A 182 36.94 15.07 -3.94
N ALA A 183 37.12 13.76 -3.88
CA ALA A 183 36.24 12.91 -3.08
C ALA A 183 36.35 13.28 -1.60
N GLN A 184 35.23 13.48 -0.94
CA GLN A 184 35.21 13.87 0.47
C GLN A 184 33.98 13.32 1.19
N ASN A 185 34.09 13.09 2.49
CA ASN A 185 33.00 12.67 3.37
C ASN A 185 32.11 13.86 3.71
N SER A 186 30.86 13.59 4.10
CA SER A 186 30.09 14.55 4.88
C SER A 186 30.60 14.60 6.31
N ILE A 187 30.49 15.76 6.93
CA ILE A 187 30.77 15.99 8.34
C ILE A 187 29.62 16.80 8.92
N VAL A 188 28.96 16.21 9.90
CA VAL A 188 27.93 16.87 10.71
C VAL A 188 28.34 16.80 12.17
N ASN A 189 28.41 17.94 12.84
CA ASN A 189 28.58 18.01 14.28
C ASN A 189 27.20 17.85 14.93
N ILE A 190 27.09 16.93 15.88
CA ILE A 190 25.88 16.65 16.66
C ILE A 190 26.23 16.82 18.11
N ASP A 191 25.69 17.83 18.77
CA ASP A 191 25.92 18.16 20.19
C ASP A 191 27.43 18.22 20.57
N GLY A 192 28.27 18.71 19.63
CA GLY A 192 29.72 18.83 19.84
C GLY A 192 30.53 17.67 19.30
N PHE A 193 29.91 16.57 18.78
CA PHE A 193 30.60 15.43 18.24
C PHE A 193 30.52 15.37 16.70
N ASP A 194 31.68 15.25 16.03
CA ASP A 194 31.76 15.15 14.58
C ASP A 194 31.45 13.75 14.11
N VAL A 195 30.40 13.62 13.33
CA VAL A 195 30.00 12.38 12.66
C VAL A 195 30.34 12.49 11.19
N GLN A 196 31.20 11.57 10.70
CA GLN A 196 31.60 11.49 9.29
C GLN A 196 30.91 10.33 8.58
N ARG A 197 30.47 10.57 7.33
CA ARG A 197 29.90 9.54 6.46
C ARG A 197 30.40 9.71 5.03
N SER A 198 30.51 8.62 4.30
CA SER A 198 30.86 8.66 2.87
C SER A 198 29.74 9.21 1.99
N THR A 199 28.53 9.32 2.51
CA THR A 199 27.34 9.84 1.82
C THR A 199 26.76 11.04 2.58
N ASN A 200 25.80 11.75 1.95
CA ASN A 200 25.03 12.79 2.62
C ASN A 200 23.84 12.24 3.43
N GLN A 201 23.72 10.93 3.54
CA GLN A 201 22.81 10.27 4.46
C GLN A 201 23.56 9.80 5.70
N VAL A 202 23.17 10.32 6.87
CA VAL A 202 23.73 9.95 8.16
C VAL A 202 22.78 8.99 8.85
N VAL A 203 23.12 7.71 8.80
CA VAL A 203 22.35 6.64 9.42
C VAL A 203 23.08 6.15 10.67
N GLY A 204 22.33 5.87 11.75
CA GLY A 204 22.84 5.22 12.96
C GLY A 204 23.66 6.15 13.89
N ALA A 205 23.72 7.45 13.65
CA ALA A 205 24.29 8.40 14.59
C ALA A 205 23.36 8.62 15.81
N ILE A 206 22.05 8.60 15.54
CA ILE A 206 20.99 8.64 16.55
C ILE A 206 20.09 7.43 16.29
N GLN A 207 19.74 6.71 17.33
CA GLN A 207 18.91 5.51 17.20
C GLN A 207 17.57 5.81 16.53
N GLY A 208 17.25 5.09 15.46
CA GLY A 208 16.00 5.25 14.71
C GLY A 208 15.88 6.55 13.92
N VAL A 209 16.97 7.32 13.78
CA VAL A 209 16.99 8.57 13.00
C VAL A 209 17.94 8.46 11.81
N THR A 210 17.47 8.92 10.67
CA THR A 210 18.26 9.13 9.46
C THR A 210 18.21 10.59 9.09
N LEU A 211 19.40 11.21 8.93
CA LEU A 211 19.52 12.59 8.48
C LEU A 211 19.95 12.61 7.02
N ALA A 212 19.32 13.43 6.20
CA ALA A 212 19.75 13.73 4.84
C ALA A 212 20.28 15.18 4.80
N LEU A 213 21.57 15.30 4.54
CA LEU A 213 22.26 16.59 4.48
C LEU A 213 22.15 17.15 3.08
N THR A 214 21.56 18.33 2.91
CA THR A 214 21.34 18.98 1.61
C THR A 214 22.22 20.18 1.38
N ALA A 215 22.65 20.87 2.47
CA ALA A 215 23.54 22.03 2.44
C ALA A 215 24.41 22.09 3.70
N THR A 216 25.51 22.84 3.64
CA THR A 216 26.27 23.25 4.82
C THR A 216 25.52 24.32 5.60
N THR A 217 25.73 24.41 6.90
CA THR A 217 25.08 25.38 7.75
C THR A 217 26.12 26.39 8.35
N SER A 218 25.73 27.64 8.50
CA SER A 218 26.58 28.68 9.10
C SER A 218 26.31 28.85 10.59
N ALA A 219 25.22 28.30 11.09
CA ALA A 219 24.82 28.30 12.50
C ALA A 219 24.24 26.94 12.87
N PRO A 220 24.19 26.61 14.16
CA PRO A 220 23.53 25.39 14.62
C PRO A 220 22.07 25.31 14.20
N VAL A 221 21.63 24.11 13.84
CA VAL A 221 20.28 23.77 13.46
C VAL A 221 19.70 22.92 14.58
N ASP A 222 18.55 23.32 15.09
CA ASP A 222 17.83 22.51 16.07
C ASP A 222 17.04 21.38 15.36
N VAL A 223 17.32 20.17 15.75
CA VAL A 223 16.62 18.95 15.30
C VAL A 223 15.94 18.32 16.49
N THR A 224 14.61 18.14 16.40
CA THR A 224 13.83 17.56 17.49
C THR A 224 13.13 16.30 17.02
N VAL A 225 13.23 15.26 17.83
CA VAL A 225 12.44 14.01 17.69
C VAL A 225 11.39 13.99 18.79
N ALA A 226 10.13 13.94 18.43
CA ALA A 226 9.02 13.92 19.37
C ALA A 226 7.97 12.86 18.96
N ALA A 227 7.14 12.44 19.92
CA ALA A 227 6.02 11.55 19.63
C ALA A 227 5.02 12.24 18.69
N ASP A 228 4.70 11.59 17.57
CA ASP A 228 3.74 12.06 16.58
C ASP A 228 2.34 11.59 16.92
N SER A 229 1.71 12.30 17.84
CA SER A 229 0.32 12.02 18.22
C SER A 229 -0.66 12.26 17.08
N GLN A 230 -0.35 13.11 16.09
CA GLN A 230 -1.23 13.40 14.97
C GLN A 230 -1.26 12.23 13.98
N SER A 231 -0.12 11.65 13.65
CA SER A 231 -0.06 10.44 12.80
C SER A 231 -0.79 9.27 13.46
N LEU A 232 -0.58 9.05 14.77
CA LEU A 232 -1.29 8.01 15.49
C LEU A 232 -2.80 8.27 15.50
N ALA A 233 -3.24 9.52 15.73
CA ALA A 233 -4.66 9.88 15.70
C ALA A 233 -5.29 9.60 14.32
N THR A 234 -4.57 9.89 13.24
CA THR A 234 -5.03 9.60 11.87
C THR A 234 -5.19 8.09 11.63
N LYS A 235 -4.22 7.27 12.08
CA LYS A 235 -4.32 5.81 11.97
C LYS A 235 -5.49 5.25 12.80
N ILE A 236 -5.68 5.72 14.03
CA ILE A 236 -6.81 5.31 14.87
C ILE A 236 -8.14 5.77 14.27
N GLN A 237 -8.21 6.98 13.70
CA GLN A 237 -9.40 7.47 13.00
C GLN A 237 -9.77 6.58 11.81
N SER A 238 -8.79 6.04 11.09
CA SER A 238 -9.03 5.07 10.02
C SER A 238 -9.67 3.77 10.55
N ILE A 239 -9.22 3.28 11.71
CA ILE A 239 -9.85 2.13 12.40
C ILE A 239 -11.29 2.47 12.79
N VAL A 240 -11.52 3.64 13.40
CA VAL A 240 -12.88 4.10 13.80
C VAL A 240 -13.80 4.13 12.59
N THR A 241 -13.35 4.72 11.49
CA THR A 241 -14.14 4.82 10.25
C THR A 241 -14.43 3.44 9.67
N ALA A 242 -13.43 2.57 9.56
CA ALA A 242 -13.61 1.22 9.03
C ALA A 242 -14.52 0.35 9.91
N TYR A 243 -14.35 0.40 11.23
CA TYR A 243 -15.21 -0.29 12.19
C TYR A 243 -16.68 0.15 12.09
N ASN A 244 -16.91 1.47 12.10
CA ASN A 244 -18.25 2.03 12.00
C ASN A 244 -18.91 1.71 10.64
N SER A 245 -18.12 1.63 9.56
CA SER A 245 -18.60 1.18 8.25
C SER A 245 -19.06 -0.27 8.27
N VAL A 246 -18.28 -1.18 8.87
CA VAL A 246 -18.66 -2.59 9.05
C VAL A 246 -19.96 -2.69 9.84
N LEU A 247 -20.04 -2.00 10.98
CA LEU A 247 -21.23 -2.03 11.85
C LEU A 247 -22.47 -1.48 11.13
N SER A 248 -22.35 -0.38 10.40
CA SER A 248 -23.43 0.22 9.62
C SER A 248 -23.98 -0.74 8.57
N LYS A 249 -23.08 -1.40 7.80
CA LYS A 249 -23.46 -2.39 6.78
C LYS A 249 -24.17 -3.60 7.41
N ILE A 250 -23.67 -4.10 8.54
CA ILE A 250 -24.29 -5.21 9.27
C ILE A 250 -25.68 -4.81 9.77
N ASN A 251 -25.83 -3.64 10.39
CA ASN A 251 -27.10 -3.15 10.91
C ASN A 251 -28.12 -2.93 9.78
N THR A 252 -27.69 -2.44 8.62
CA THR A 252 -28.55 -2.28 7.43
C THR A 252 -28.96 -3.64 6.86
N ALA A 253 -28.04 -4.58 6.75
CA ALA A 253 -28.30 -5.90 6.16
C ALA A 253 -29.23 -6.75 7.04
N ALA A 254 -28.92 -6.88 8.33
CA ALA A 254 -29.62 -7.77 9.25
C ALA A 254 -30.83 -7.12 9.94
N GLY A 255 -30.92 -5.78 9.92
CA GLY A 255 -31.84 -4.98 10.73
C GLY A 255 -31.40 -4.90 12.20
N LYS A 256 -31.51 -3.76 12.82
CA LYS A 256 -31.25 -3.55 14.25
C LYS A 256 -32.21 -2.57 14.86
N GLY A 257 -32.76 -2.89 16.01
CA GLY A 257 -33.76 -2.05 16.71
C GLY A 257 -35.02 -1.86 15.85
N THR A 258 -35.33 -0.62 15.49
CA THR A 258 -36.47 -0.25 14.63
C THR A 258 -36.14 -0.32 13.14
N THR A 259 -34.87 -0.54 12.76
CA THR A 259 -34.43 -0.60 11.36
C THR A 259 -34.83 -1.95 10.77
N LYS A 260 -35.65 -1.94 9.71
CA LYS A 260 -35.99 -3.15 8.95
C LYS A 260 -34.75 -3.62 8.17
N ALA A 261 -34.53 -4.94 8.14
CA ALA A 261 -33.48 -5.51 7.32
C ALA A 261 -33.67 -5.15 5.83
N ALA A 262 -32.61 -4.70 5.19
CA ALA A 262 -32.60 -4.39 3.75
C ALA A 262 -32.77 -5.65 2.89
N ASN A 263 -32.38 -6.82 3.41
CA ASN A 263 -32.53 -8.10 2.74
C ASN A 263 -33.18 -9.12 3.70
N SER A 264 -34.30 -9.71 3.25
CA SER A 264 -35.04 -10.71 4.04
C SER A 264 -34.25 -11.97 4.34
N GLU A 265 -33.30 -12.37 3.47
CA GLU A 265 -32.43 -13.53 3.66
C GLU A 265 -31.39 -13.32 4.77
N LEU A 266 -31.06 -12.04 5.08
CA LEU A 266 -30.12 -11.64 6.12
C LEU A 266 -30.80 -11.09 7.37
N ALA A 267 -32.13 -11.03 7.37
CA ALA A 267 -32.89 -10.54 8.52
C ALA A 267 -32.55 -11.39 9.76
N SER A 268 -32.05 -10.73 10.81
CA SER A 268 -31.65 -11.39 12.07
C SER A 268 -30.57 -12.47 11.89
N ASP A 269 -29.73 -12.35 10.87
CA ASP A 269 -28.65 -13.31 10.61
C ASP A 269 -27.71 -13.47 11.81
N SER A 270 -27.43 -14.70 12.21
CA SER A 270 -26.63 -15.02 13.39
C SER A 270 -25.15 -14.75 13.17
N THR A 271 -24.63 -14.95 11.93
CA THR A 271 -23.25 -14.69 11.56
C THR A 271 -22.94 -13.20 11.65
N LEU A 272 -23.82 -12.36 11.09
CA LEU A 272 -23.69 -10.89 11.13
C LEU A 272 -23.74 -10.36 12.57
N ARG A 273 -24.65 -10.88 13.40
CA ARG A 273 -24.68 -10.54 14.84
C ARG A 273 -23.43 -11.01 15.57
N GLY A 274 -22.95 -12.20 15.23
CA GLY A 274 -21.71 -12.76 15.78
C GLY A 274 -20.49 -11.88 15.50
N ILE A 275 -20.38 -11.32 14.28
CA ILE A 275 -19.32 -10.36 13.93
C ILE A 275 -19.37 -9.15 14.85
N SER A 276 -20.52 -8.47 14.94
CA SER A 276 -20.68 -7.27 15.77
C SER A 276 -20.32 -7.51 17.23
N ASN A 277 -20.81 -8.62 17.82
CA ASN A 277 -20.54 -8.98 19.21
C ASN A 277 -19.06 -9.27 19.44
N ARG A 278 -18.42 -10.04 18.55
CA ARG A 278 -17.01 -10.41 18.70
C ARG A 278 -16.07 -9.22 18.53
N LEU A 279 -16.34 -8.32 17.56
CA LEU A 279 -15.60 -7.08 17.40
C LEU A 279 -15.72 -6.19 18.65
N SER A 280 -16.94 -6.01 19.17
CA SER A 280 -17.18 -5.23 20.38
C SER A 280 -16.46 -5.83 21.59
N SER A 281 -16.50 -7.16 21.76
CA SER A 281 -15.81 -7.84 22.85
C SER A 281 -14.29 -7.70 22.76
N ALA A 282 -13.70 -7.79 21.55
CA ALA A 282 -12.27 -7.60 21.34
C ALA A 282 -11.79 -6.20 21.75
N LEU A 283 -12.62 -5.17 21.52
CA LEU A 283 -12.31 -3.79 21.89
C LEU A 283 -12.47 -3.50 23.40
N GLN A 284 -13.23 -4.31 24.11
CA GLN A 284 -13.43 -4.20 25.56
C GLN A 284 -12.41 -5.01 26.37
N THR A 285 -11.51 -5.74 25.69
CA THR A 285 -10.48 -6.52 26.36
C THR A 285 -9.55 -5.59 27.14
N LEU A 286 -9.40 -5.85 28.42
CA LEU A 286 -8.42 -5.17 29.26
C LEU A 286 -7.03 -5.73 28.97
N THR A 287 -6.08 -4.86 28.67
CA THR A 287 -4.69 -5.25 28.40
C THR A 287 -3.82 -4.98 29.60
N GLY A 288 -3.48 -6.05 30.36
CA GLY A 288 -2.43 -6.01 31.36
C GLY A 288 -2.51 -4.98 32.48
N SER A 289 -1.40 -4.74 33.17
CA SER A 289 -1.26 -3.88 34.36
C SER A 289 -0.59 -2.53 34.06
N GLY A 290 -0.63 -2.03 32.81
CA GLY A 290 -0.01 -0.79 32.42
C GLY A 290 -0.79 0.47 32.87
N LYS A 291 -0.20 1.65 32.73
CA LYS A 291 -0.84 2.95 33.00
C LYS A 291 -2.17 3.11 32.21
N TYR A 292 -2.22 2.61 30.98
CA TYR A 292 -3.41 2.56 30.14
C TYR A 292 -3.78 1.09 29.93
N ASN A 293 -4.89 0.66 30.50
CA ASN A 293 -5.37 -0.72 30.44
C ASN A 293 -6.67 -0.91 29.63
N SER A 294 -7.21 0.16 29.08
CA SER A 294 -8.42 0.15 28.24
C SER A 294 -8.35 1.24 27.17
N LEU A 295 -9.04 1.02 26.05
CA LEU A 295 -9.14 2.01 24.97
C LEU A 295 -9.75 3.34 25.43
N GLY A 296 -10.71 3.28 26.38
CA GLY A 296 -11.33 4.48 26.96
C GLY A 296 -10.35 5.37 27.73
N SER A 297 -9.26 4.80 28.26
CA SER A 297 -8.23 5.58 28.98
C SER A 297 -7.40 6.46 28.02
N VAL A 298 -7.33 6.11 26.75
CA VAL A 298 -6.61 6.86 25.69
C VAL A 298 -7.53 7.58 24.71
N GLY A 299 -8.83 7.71 25.03
CA GLY A 299 -9.77 8.50 24.24
C GLY A 299 -10.53 7.74 23.15
N LEU A 300 -10.38 6.42 23.04
CA LEU A 300 -11.15 5.60 22.10
C LEU A 300 -12.28 4.88 22.84
N SER A 301 -13.53 5.25 22.58
CA SER A 301 -14.69 4.77 23.33
C SER A 301 -15.72 4.06 22.43
N LEU A 302 -16.24 2.94 22.95
CA LEU A 302 -17.40 2.26 22.36
C LEU A 302 -18.68 2.93 22.87
N GLN A 303 -19.52 3.40 21.94
CA GLN A 303 -20.78 4.08 22.23
C GLN A 303 -21.91 3.08 22.50
N ARG A 304 -23.04 3.54 23.04
CA ARG A 304 -24.20 2.69 23.35
C ARG A 304 -24.84 2.03 22.12
N ASP A 305 -24.74 2.68 20.96
CA ASP A 305 -25.21 2.14 19.67
C ASP A 305 -24.26 1.12 19.06
N GLY A 306 -23.08 0.93 19.68
CA GLY A 306 -22.01 0.04 19.25
C GLY A 306 -20.95 0.71 18.36
N THR A 307 -21.09 1.99 18.01
CA THR A 307 -20.07 2.71 17.23
C THR A 307 -18.85 3.06 18.06
N LEU A 308 -17.72 3.25 17.40
CA LEU A 308 -16.48 3.78 18.00
C LEU A 308 -16.44 5.30 17.82
N ALA A 309 -15.92 6.00 18.82
CA ALA A 309 -15.60 7.42 18.77
C ALA A 309 -14.19 7.67 19.33
N LEU A 310 -13.47 8.62 18.70
CA LEU A 310 -12.14 9.05 19.11
C LEU A 310 -12.16 10.47 19.67
N ASP A 311 -11.70 10.63 20.90
CA ASP A 311 -11.32 11.91 21.50
C ASP A 311 -9.82 12.16 21.21
N GLN A 312 -9.57 12.96 20.20
CA GLN A 312 -8.19 13.28 19.77
C GLN A 312 -7.41 14.04 20.83
N THR A 313 -8.08 14.87 21.63
CA THR A 313 -7.44 15.66 22.70
C THR A 313 -6.92 14.72 23.80
N LYS A 314 -7.77 13.77 24.20
CA LYS A 314 -7.39 12.76 25.21
C LYS A 314 -6.30 11.82 24.69
N LEU A 315 -6.36 11.42 23.42
CA LEU A 315 -5.31 10.61 22.79
C LEU A 315 -3.98 11.36 22.78
N LYS A 316 -3.96 12.62 22.34
CA LYS A 316 -2.76 13.46 22.32
C LYS A 316 -2.14 13.60 23.72
N ALA A 317 -2.98 13.85 24.73
CA ALA A 317 -2.53 13.94 26.11
C ALA A 317 -1.90 12.62 26.60
N ALA A 318 -2.52 11.48 26.27
CA ALA A 318 -2.01 10.15 26.63
C ALA A 318 -0.65 9.86 25.96
N VAL A 319 -0.52 10.13 24.66
CA VAL A 319 0.74 9.95 23.91
C VAL A 319 1.85 10.84 24.43
N THR A 320 1.54 12.10 24.77
CA THR A 320 2.53 13.02 25.32
C THR A 320 2.98 12.60 26.73
N ALA A 321 2.07 12.09 27.55
CA ALA A 321 2.35 11.72 28.93
C ALA A 321 3.10 10.37 29.04
N ASP A 322 2.85 9.40 28.17
CA ASP A 322 3.50 8.10 28.16
C ASP A 322 3.31 7.37 26.83
N PRO A 323 4.15 7.63 25.82
CA PRO A 323 4.08 6.97 24.50
C PRO A 323 4.23 5.45 24.59
N SER A 324 5.04 4.98 25.55
CA SER A 324 5.33 3.55 25.71
C SER A 324 4.11 2.79 26.24
N ALA A 325 3.38 3.36 27.19
CA ALA A 325 2.16 2.77 27.72
C ALA A 325 1.04 2.76 26.65
N VAL A 326 0.95 3.79 25.80
CA VAL A 326 0.04 3.81 24.64
C VAL A 326 0.41 2.71 23.65
N THR A 327 1.71 2.57 23.33
CA THR A 327 2.19 1.50 22.45
C THR A 327 1.87 0.12 23.00
N ALA A 328 2.09 -0.11 24.30
CA ALA A 328 1.78 -1.38 24.96
C ALA A 328 0.28 -1.72 24.92
N LEU A 329 -0.60 -0.73 25.06
CA LEU A 329 -2.05 -0.93 24.96
C LEU A 329 -2.46 -1.41 23.56
N PHE A 330 -1.98 -0.77 22.50
CA PHE A 330 -2.39 -1.09 21.12
C PHE A 330 -1.68 -2.34 20.59
N ALA A 331 -0.35 -2.36 20.62
CA ALA A 331 0.47 -3.42 20.02
C ALA A 331 0.73 -4.61 20.96
N GLY A 332 0.62 -4.38 22.27
CA GLY A 332 1.01 -5.36 23.30
C GLY A 332 2.49 -5.27 23.67
N THR A 333 2.91 -6.17 24.54
CA THR A 333 4.29 -6.35 25.01
C THR A 333 4.64 -7.83 25.02
N SER A 334 5.90 -8.15 25.30
CA SER A 334 6.32 -9.55 25.53
C SER A 334 5.51 -10.14 26.69
N GLY A 335 4.59 -11.06 26.40
CA GLY A 335 3.70 -11.72 27.36
C GLY A 335 2.27 -11.17 27.45
N ASN A 336 1.96 -10.03 26.83
CA ASN A 336 0.60 -9.47 26.82
C ASN A 336 0.16 -9.09 25.40
N THR A 337 -0.97 -9.64 24.97
CA THR A 337 -1.56 -9.34 23.66
C THR A 337 -2.19 -7.94 23.67
N GLY A 338 -1.79 -7.08 22.72
CA GLY A 338 -2.40 -5.76 22.56
C GLY A 338 -3.83 -5.83 21.99
N VAL A 339 -4.59 -4.77 22.17
CA VAL A 339 -5.99 -4.70 21.68
C VAL A 339 -6.07 -4.89 20.16
N MET A 340 -5.09 -4.40 19.40
CA MET A 340 -5.10 -4.54 17.94
C MET A 340 -4.91 -6.00 17.50
N ALA A 341 -4.06 -6.77 18.17
CA ALA A 341 -3.90 -8.18 17.86
C ALA A 341 -5.16 -8.99 18.23
N SER A 342 -5.84 -8.64 19.33
CA SER A 342 -7.12 -9.24 19.70
C SER A 342 -8.21 -8.94 18.67
N LEU A 343 -8.29 -7.70 18.19
CA LEU A 343 -9.23 -7.29 17.15
C LEU A 343 -8.91 -7.93 15.79
N SER A 344 -7.63 -8.01 15.40
CA SER A 344 -7.17 -8.72 14.20
C SER A 344 -7.61 -10.19 14.24
N SER A 345 -7.41 -10.86 15.35
CA SER A 345 -7.83 -12.27 15.56
C SER A 345 -9.35 -12.42 15.47
N ALA A 346 -10.11 -11.48 16.03
CA ALA A 346 -11.58 -11.47 15.94
C ALA A 346 -12.08 -11.34 14.51
N ILE A 347 -11.44 -10.50 13.69
CA ILE A 347 -11.78 -10.30 12.27
C ILE A 347 -11.46 -11.57 11.46
N LYS A 348 -10.29 -12.18 11.67
CA LYS A 348 -9.83 -13.37 10.94
C LYS A 348 -10.80 -14.55 11.05
N VAL A 349 -11.45 -14.75 12.21
CA VAL A 349 -12.46 -15.81 12.38
C VAL A 349 -13.58 -15.72 11.33
N TYR A 350 -13.94 -14.52 10.91
CA TYR A 350 -15.03 -14.32 9.95
C TYR A 350 -14.55 -14.13 8.52
N ASN A 351 -13.41 -13.46 8.32
CA ASN A 351 -12.97 -13.00 6.99
C ASN A 351 -11.75 -13.73 6.42
N GLN A 352 -11.29 -14.80 7.07
CA GLN A 352 -10.16 -15.59 6.55
C GLN A 352 -10.56 -16.29 5.26
N THR A 353 -9.73 -16.16 4.21
CA THR A 353 -9.96 -16.80 2.92
C THR A 353 -10.10 -18.32 3.07
N GLY A 354 -11.17 -18.88 2.52
CA GLY A 354 -11.46 -20.32 2.49
C GLY A 354 -12.04 -20.89 3.79
N THR A 355 -11.74 -20.35 4.95
CA THR A 355 -12.14 -20.91 6.25
C THR A 355 -12.97 -19.97 7.11
N GLY A 356 -13.06 -18.69 6.77
CA GLY A 356 -13.83 -17.69 7.52
C GLY A 356 -15.33 -17.99 7.48
N LEU A 357 -16.00 -17.77 8.62
CA LEU A 357 -17.43 -18.04 8.76
C LEU A 357 -18.29 -17.27 7.74
N LEU A 358 -17.88 -16.05 7.38
CA LEU A 358 -18.57 -15.25 6.36
C LEU A 358 -18.40 -15.84 4.96
N THR A 359 -17.19 -16.33 4.65
CA THR A 359 -16.90 -17.02 3.37
C THR A 359 -17.71 -18.31 3.24
N GLN A 360 -17.82 -19.08 4.33
CA GLN A 360 -18.66 -20.28 4.35
C GLN A 360 -20.13 -19.95 4.13
N HIS A 361 -20.63 -18.92 4.82
CA HIS A 361 -22.01 -18.46 4.64
C HIS A 361 -22.30 -18.03 3.19
N GLN A 362 -21.36 -17.30 2.55
CA GLN A 362 -21.49 -16.96 1.11
C GLN A 362 -21.56 -18.19 0.23
N THR A 363 -20.70 -19.19 0.50
CA THR A 363 -20.69 -20.46 -0.25
C THR A 363 -22.01 -21.21 -0.12
N ASP A 364 -22.59 -21.24 1.08
CA ASP A 364 -23.88 -21.87 1.32
C ASP A 364 -25.02 -21.18 0.55
N LEU A 365 -25.03 -19.84 0.53
CA LEU A 365 -26.00 -19.09 -0.27
C LEU A 365 -25.79 -19.30 -1.78
N GLN A 366 -24.56 -19.40 -2.27
CA GLN A 366 -24.25 -19.71 -3.67
C GLN A 366 -24.76 -21.10 -4.06
N ASN A 367 -24.58 -22.11 -3.21
CA ASN A 367 -25.13 -23.45 -3.43
C ASN A 367 -26.67 -23.44 -3.45
N ARG A 368 -27.30 -22.65 -2.58
CA ARG A 368 -28.77 -22.43 -2.60
C ARG A 368 -29.22 -21.78 -3.92
N VAL A 369 -28.49 -20.77 -4.41
CA VAL A 369 -28.79 -20.12 -5.71
C VAL A 369 -28.72 -21.15 -6.85
N LYS A 370 -27.69 -22.01 -6.87
CA LYS A 370 -27.57 -23.08 -7.86
C LYS A 370 -28.80 -24.02 -7.85
N THR A 371 -29.20 -24.47 -6.66
CA THR A 371 -30.39 -25.31 -6.48
C THR A 371 -31.67 -24.61 -6.95
N MET A 372 -31.79 -23.28 -6.65
CA MET A 372 -32.93 -22.48 -7.14
C MET A 372 -32.91 -22.35 -8.66
N THR A 373 -31.74 -22.15 -9.27
CA THR A 373 -31.59 -22.08 -10.73
C THR A 373 -32.12 -23.37 -11.39
N ASP A 374 -31.73 -24.53 -10.88
CA ASP A 374 -32.24 -25.82 -11.37
C ASP A 374 -33.76 -25.95 -11.20
N SER A 375 -34.30 -25.39 -10.11
CA SER A 375 -35.74 -25.40 -9.84
C SER A 375 -36.51 -24.45 -10.77
N VAL A 376 -35.93 -23.27 -11.06
CA VAL A 376 -36.48 -22.29 -12.03
C VAL A 376 -36.52 -22.93 -13.43
N ASN A 377 -35.44 -23.61 -13.86
CA ASN A 377 -35.38 -24.25 -15.16
C ASN A 377 -36.43 -25.35 -15.28
N ARG A 378 -36.54 -26.23 -14.28
CA ARG A 378 -37.58 -27.29 -14.28
C ARG A 378 -38.99 -26.73 -14.34
N GLU A 379 -39.26 -25.66 -13.63
CA GLU A 379 -40.59 -25.02 -13.61
C GLU A 379 -40.88 -24.33 -14.96
N GLN A 380 -39.89 -23.69 -15.56
CA GLN A 380 -40.01 -23.12 -16.90
C GLN A 380 -40.33 -24.19 -17.94
N ASP A 381 -39.59 -25.31 -17.94
CA ASP A 381 -39.83 -26.46 -18.84
C ASP A 381 -41.24 -27.06 -18.66
N ARG A 382 -41.74 -27.06 -17.40
CA ARG A 382 -43.11 -27.51 -17.12
C ARG A 382 -44.15 -26.57 -17.73
N LEU A 383 -43.96 -25.28 -17.57
CA LEU A 383 -44.85 -24.26 -18.12
C LEU A 383 -44.85 -24.27 -19.65
N ASP A 384 -43.69 -24.42 -20.29
CA ASP A 384 -43.56 -24.47 -21.73
C ASP A 384 -44.27 -25.68 -22.31
N ARG A 385 -44.14 -26.85 -21.66
CA ARG A 385 -44.90 -28.08 -22.04
C ARG A 385 -46.40 -27.87 -21.86
N TYR A 386 -46.83 -27.23 -20.77
CA TYR A 386 -48.24 -26.96 -20.53
C TYR A 386 -48.80 -25.97 -21.56
N GLN A 387 -48.08 -24.93 -21.90
CA GLN A 387 -48.43 -23.97 -22.95
C GLN A 387 -48.58 -24.70 -24.31
N THR A 388 -47.64 -25.57 -24.67
CA THR A 388 -47.69 -26.35 -25.90
C THR A 388 -48.91 -27.27 -25.93
N LEU A 389 -49.25 -27.89 -24.79
CA LEU A 389 -50.44 -28.75 -24.67
C LEU A 389 -51.71 -27.94 -24.90
N LEU A 390 -51.83 -26.78 -24.24
CA LEU A 390 -52.98 -25.88 -24.43
C LEU A 390 -53.13 -25.39 -25.86
N GLN A 391 -52.03 -25.02 -26.52
CA GLN A 391 -52.03 -24.63 -27.93
C GLN A 391 -52.56 -25.76 -28.83
N LYS A 392 -52.13 -27.03 -28.61
CA LYS A 392 -52.65 -28.19 -29.34
C LYS A 392 -54.14 -28.40 -29.09
N GLN A 393 -54.59 -28.23 -27.82
CA GLN A 393 -56.00 -28.37 -27.49
C GLN A 393 -56.87 -27.28 -28.16
N PHE A 394 -56.39 -26.03 -28.15
CA PHE A 394 -57.08 -24.93 -28.83
C PHE A 394 -57.13 -25.13 -30.35
N SER A 395 -56.04 -25.56 -31.00
CA SER A 395 -55.98 -25.86 -32.42
C SER A 395 -56.93 -27.01 -32.80
N ALA A 396 -57.03 -28.06 -31.97
CA ALA A 396 -57.94 -29.17 -32.18
C ALA A 396 -59.44 -28.71 -32.03
N MET A 397 -59.68 -27.84 -31.01
CA MET A 397 -61.03 -27.26 -30.83
C MET A 397 -61.41 -26.36 -32.00
N ASP A 398 -60.51 -25.51 -32.49
CA ASP A 398 -60.73 -24.63 -33.63
C ASP A 398 -61.04 -25.46 -34.92
N THR A 399 -60.28 -26.56 -35.14
CA THR A 399 -60.56 -27.50 -36.22
C THR A 399 -61.91 -28.12 -36.11
N ASN A 400 -62.34 -28.57 -34.90
CA ASN A 400 -63.68 -29.16 -34.67
C ASN A 400 -64.77 -28.13 -34.90
N VAL A 401 -64.61 -26.87 -34.40
CA VAL A 401 -65.58 -25.78 -34.62
C VAL A 401 -65.70 -25.48 -36.10
N THR A 402 -64.61 -25.41 -36.84
CA THR A 402 -64.59 -25.20 -38.30
C THR A 402 -65.28 -26.31 -39.04
N SER A 403 -65.05 -27.58 -38.68
CA SER A 403 -65.72 -28.75 -39.24
C SER A 403 -67.24 -28.66 -38.97
N ASN A 404 -67.65 -28.47 -37.73
CA ASN A 404 -69.07 -28.34 -37.36
C ASN A 404 -69.79 -27.18 -38.11
N ASN A 405 -69.10 -26.04 -38.28
CA ASN A 405 -69.65 -24.95 -39.06
C ASN A 405 -69.80 -25.28 -40.54
N SER A 406 -68.88 -26.08 -41.11
CA SER A 406 -68.97 -26.59 -42.48
C SER A 406 -70.12 -27.56 -42.62
N ASP A 407 -70.32 -28.49 -41.66
CA ASP A 407 -71.41 -29.42 -41.64
C ASP A 407 -72.76 -28.72 -41.46
N MET A 408 -72.81 -27.72 -40.60
CA MET A 408 -74.05 -26.88 -40.47
C MET A 408 -74.36 -26.13 -41.78
N SER A 409 -73.34 -25.57 -42.42
CA SER A 409 -73.47 -24.90 -43.72
C SER A 409 -73.96 -25.87 -44.82
N TYR A 410 -73.48 -27.15 -44.84
CA TYR A 410 -73.94 -28.19 -45.74
C TYR A 410 -75.36 -28.56 -45.45
N LEU A 411 -75.75 -28.78 -44.20
CA LEU A 411 -77.12 -29.10 -43.80
C LEU A 411 -78.08 -27.95 -44.13
N SER A 412 -77.67 -26.67 -43.92
CA SER A 412 -78.47 -25.48 -44.28
C SER A 412 -78.77 -25.48 -45.80
N LYS A 413 -77.76 -25.83 -46.65
CA LYS A 413 -77.97 -25.91 -48.09
C LYS A 413 -78.88 -27.05 -48.50
N LEU A 414 -78.82 -28.17 -47.83
CA LEU A 414 -79.75 -29.32 -48.07
C LEU A 414 -81.19 -28.94 -47.72
N TYR A 415 -81.42 -28.24 -46.63
CA TYR A 415 -82.76 -27.78 -46.21
C TYR A 415 -83.32 -26.64 -47.06
N SER A 416 -82.47 -25.84 -47.69
CA SER A 416 -82.88 -24.74 -48.58
C SER A 416 -83.13 -25.15 -49.99
N SER A 417 -82.82 -26.40 -50.41
CA SER A 417 -82.94 -26.91 -51.76
C SER A 417 -84.08 -27.94 -51.92
N GLY A 418 -84.87 -28.22 -50.91
CA GLY A 418 -86.12 -29.06 -50.91
C GLY A 418 -87.33 -28.16 -50.66
#